data_fa7468bd944e7ca87601141bc811f579
#
_entry.id   fa7468bd944e7ca87601141bc811f579
#
_cell.length_a   1.000
_cell.length_b   1.000
_cell.length_c   1.000
_cell.angle_alpha   90.00
_cell.angle_beta   90.00
_cell.angle_gamma   90.00
#
_symmetry.space_group_name_H-M   'P 1'
#
loop_
_entity.id
_entity.type
_entity.pdbx_description
1 polymer ?
#
loop_
_entity_poly.entity_id
_entity_poly.type
_entity_poly.pdbx_seq_one_letter_code
_entity_poly.pdbx_strand_id
1 'polypeptide(L)'
;MSARRWHPLPLNVRYTGSVSNAFVQSMAHNYEVALGLMEAALTDCPDHLWQTDLWPQEAPTGPGPHGGLHGSAPWFLAYHTLSCLDYDLTGEFEPWAPPQPFDDNTYAFPNRVFNESELLGYVDWCRGRVRQTLDAFTEELAARPLPSTHRRHGTPFGMLVGGMTLHVVEHASQIRQFLTAAGVKVQPMAGDRGYTGSSRGA
;
A
#
# COMPACT_ATOMS: atom_id res chain seq x y z
N MET A 1 -29.51 -16.92 -0.96
CA MET A 1 -28.47 -16.60 0.04
C MET A 1 -28.46 -15.09 0.25
N SER A 2 -28.81 -14.61 1.45
CA SER A 2 -28.96 -13.18 1.76
C SER A 2 -27.59 -12.55 1.95
N ALA A 3 -27.22 -11.57 1.13
CA ALA A 3 -26.01 -10.80 1.31
C ALA A 3 -26.12 -10.01 2.63
N ARG A 4 -25.27 -10.31 3.59
CA ARG A 4 -25.16 -9.52 4.82
C ARG A 4 -24.62 -8.15 4.44
N ARG A 5 -25.46 -7.11 4.58
CA ARG A 5 -25.01 -5.72 4.49
C ARG A 5 -24.07 -5.44 5.66
N TRP A 6 -22.86 -5.06 5.36
CA TRP A 6 -21.94 -4.47 6.33
C TRP A 6 -22.50 -3.10 6.73
N HIS A 7 -22.85 -2.94 8.00
CA HIS A 7 -23.15 -1.63 8.59
C HIS A 7 -21.90 -1.14 9.29
N PRO A 8 -21.31 0.00 8.90
CA PRO A 8 -20.22 0.59 9.66
C PRO A 8 -20.75 0.95 11.05
N LEU A 9 -20.05 0.52 12.08
CA LEU A 9 -20.33 0.94 13.47
C LEU A 9 -20.20 2.47 13.53
N PRO A 10 -21.13 3.18 14.22
CA PRO A 10 -20.99 4.60 14.43
C PRO A 10 -19.79 4.84 15.36
N LEU A 11 -18.67 5.26 14.78
CA LEU A 11 -17.48 5.70 15.52
C LEU A 11 -17.74 7.09 16.10
N ASN A 12 -18.56 7.18 17.14
CA ASN A 12 -18.64 8.36 18.00
C ASN A 12 -17.49 8.38 19.02
N VAL A 13 -16.25 8.26 18.54
CA VAL A 13 -15.07 8.43 19.36
C VAL A 13 -14.66 9.91 19.27
N ARG A 14 -14.99 10.70 20.28
CA ARG A 14 -14.40 12.03 20.44
C ARG A 14 -12.97 11.85 20.97
N TYR A 15 -12.01 11.87 20.06
CA TYR A 15 -10.61 11.99 20.44
C TYR A 15 -10.33 13.44 20.89
N THR A 16 -10.03 13.61 22.20
CA THR A 16 -9.67 14.91 22.79
C THR A 16 -8.19 15.00 23.16
N GLY A 17 -7.34 14.19 22.54
CA GLY A 17 -5.91 14.14 22.81
C GLY A 17 -5.07 14.48 21.59
N SER A 18 -3.90 15.09 21.79
CA SER A 18 -2.89 15.24 20.74
C SER A 18 -2.44 13.88 20.23
N VAL A 19 -2.23 13.72 18.92
CA VAL A 19 -1.63 12.50 18.36
C VAL A 19 -0.30 12.27 19.07
N SER A 20 -0.19 11.20 19.86
CA SER A 20 1.02 10.96 20.63
C SER A 20 2.16 10.59 19.68
N ASN A 21 3.37 11.04 19.98
CA ASN A 21 4.59 10.64 19.27
C ASN A 21 4.70 9.10 19.16
N ALA A 22 4.26 8.37 20.19
CA ALA A 22 4.23 6.89 20.18
C ALA A 22 3.30 6.32 19.11
N PHE A 23 2.15 6.96 18.84
CA PHE A 23 1.26 6.52 17.77
C PHE A 23 1.87 6.74 16.39
N VAL A 24 2.45 7.91 16.14
CA VAL A 24 3.14 8.23 14.88
C VAL A 24 4.31 7.27 14.65
N GLN A 25 5.10 6.96 15.69
CA GLN A 25 6.19 5.98 15.62
C GLN A 25 5.67 4.57 15.30
N SER A 26 4.55 4.17 15.90
CA SER A 26 3.93 2.88 15.61
C SER A 26 3.44 2.80 14.16
N MET A 27 2.87 3.88 13.64
CA MET A 27 2.46 3.97 12.23
C MET A 27 3.67 3.89 11.30
N ALA A 28 4.75 4.63 11.60
CA ALA A 28 5.98 4.58 10.83
C ALA A 28 6.57 3.15 10.80
N HIS A 29 6.57 2.46 11.94
CA HIS A 29 7.00 1.06 12.01
C HIS A 29 6.12 0.14 11.15
N ASN A 30 4.79 0.28 11.21
CA ASN A 30 3.88 -0.52 10.40
C ASN A 30 4.11 -0.31 8.90
N TYR A 31 4.37 0.92 8.47
CA TYR A 31 4.72 1.21 7.09
C TYR A 31 6.07 0.59 6.68
N GLU A 32 7.09 0.66 7.54
CA GLU A 32 8.37 -0.01 7.25
C GLU A 32 8.20 -1.52 7.10
N VAL A 33 7.38 -2.15 7.94
CA VAL A 33 7.08 -3.58 7.80
C VAL A 33 6.33 -3.85 6.50
N ALA A 34 5.31 -3.06 6.17
CA ALA A 34 4.52 -3.23 4.95
C ALA A 34 5.35 -3.05 3.68
N LEU A 35 6.13 -1.96 3.60
CA LEU A 35 7.02 -1.68 2.46
C LEU A 35 8.17 -2.70 2.37
N GLY A 36 8.70 -3.17 3.52
CA GLY A 36 9.69 -4.25 3.55
C GLY A 36 9.14 -5.59 3.05
N LEU A 37 7.84 -5.87 3.25
CA LEU A 37 7.19 -7.04 2.66
C LEU A 37 7.07 -6.91 1.14
N MET A 38 6.72 -5.72 0.63
CA MET A 38 6.66 -5.45 -0.80
C MET A 38 8.05 -5.57 -1.44
N GLU A 39 9.06 -4.96 -0.84
CA GLU A 39 10.46 -5.08 -1.28
C GLU A 39 10.90 -6.55 -1.37
N ALA A 40 10.65 -7.33 -0.31
CA ALA A 40 10.99 -8.75 -0.30
C ALA A 40 10.22 -9.54 -1.38
N ALA A 41 8.94 -9.22 -1.60
CA ALA A 41 8.14 -9.85 -2.64
C ALA A 41 8.67 -9.57 -4.05
N LEU A 42 9.17 -8.35 -4.30
CA LEU A 42 9.79 -7.99 -5.57
C LEU A 42 11.14 -8.68 -5.76
N THR A 43 12.01 -8.63 -4.73
CA THR A 43 13.36 -9.22 -4.78
C THR A 43 13.35 -10.75 -4.90
N ASP A 44 12.36 -11.41 -4.29
CA ASP A 44 12.20 -12.86 -4.37
C ASP A 44 11.55 -13.33 -5.70
N CYS A 45 11.00 -12.41 -6.52
CA CYS A 45 10.27 -12.75 -7.73
C CYS A 45 11.22 -13.01 -8.91
N PRO A 46 11.30 -14.26 -9.42
CA PRO A 46 12.16 -14.55 -10.56
C PRO A 46 11.55 -14.02 -11.86
N ASP A 47 12.40 -13.71 -12.84
CA ASP A 47 12.02 -13.10 -14.13
C ASP A 47 10.87 -13.82 -14.85
N HIS A 48 10.86 -15.16 -14.81
CA HIS A 48 9.83 -15.96 -15.49
C HIS A 48 8.43 -15.85 -14.86
N LEU A 49 8.33 -15.37 -13.60
CA LEU A 49 7.08 -15.13 -12.90
C LEU A 49 6.68 -13.64 -12.90
N TRP A 50 7.60 -12.74 -13.28
CA TRP A 50 7.41 -11.29 -13.19
C TRP A 50 6.16 -10.78 -13.89
N GLN A 51 5.82 -11.38 -15.04
CA GLN A 51 4.67 -11.03 -15.87
C GLN A 51 3.58 -12.11 -15.87
N THR A 52 3.68 -13.09 -15.00
CA THR A 52 2.68 -14.17 -14.89
C THR A 52 1.56 -13.74 -13.95
N ASP A 53 0.33 -13.80 -14.40
CA ASP A 53 -0.82 -13.46 -13.56
C ASP A 53 -0.95 -14.40 -12.35
N LEU A 54 -1.19 -13.83 -11.17
CA LEU A 54 -1.40 -14.58 -9.93
C LEU A 54 -2.67 -15.42 -9.98
N TRP A 55 -3.69 -14.92 -10.66
CA TRP A 55 -4.96 -15.63 -10.87
C TRP A 55 -5.45 -15.39 -12.31
N PRO A 56 -6.20 -16.33 -12.86
CA PRO A 56 -6.78 -16.18 -14.19
C PRO A 56 -7.64 -14.91 -14.24
N GLN A 57 -7.41 -14.08 -15.26
CA GLN A 57 -8.24 -12.93 -15.51
C GLN A 57 -9.38 -13.37 -16.43
N GLU A 58 -10.62 -13.15 -16.02
CA GLU A 58 -11.73 -13.18 -16.98
C GLU A 58 -11.56 -11.97 -17.92
N ALA A 59 -11.76 -12.21 -19.21
CA ALA A 59 -11.73 -11.10 -20.18
C ALA A 59 -12.73 -10.02 -19.73
N PRO A 60 -12.31 -8.74 -19.68
CA PRO A 60 -13.15 -7.67 -19.17
C PRO A 60 -14.45 -7.60 -20.01
N THR A 61 -15.58 -7.69 -19.33
CA THR A 61 -16.91 -7.58 -19.96
C THR A 61 -17.34 -6.13 -20.18
N GLY A 62 -16.45 -5.17 -19.94
CA GLY A 62 -16.67 -3.73 -20.11
C GLY A 62 -15.59 -2.88 -19.45
N PRO A 63 -15.61 -1.57 -19.61
CA PRO A 63 -14.76 -0.66 -18.87
C PRO A 63 -15.15 -0.76 -17.40
N GLY A 64 -14.33 -1.44 -16.59
CA GLY A 64 -14.45 -1.43 -15.15
C GLY A 64 -14.28 0.00 -14.61
N PRO A 65 -14.72 0.28 -13.37
CA PRO A 65 -14.59 1.60 -12.74
C PRO A 65 -13.15 2.12 -12.66
N HIS A 66 -12.17 1.28 -12.96
CA HIS A 66 -10.74 1.56 -12.94
C HIS A 66 -10.10 1.41 -14.33
N GLY A 67 -10.82 1.69 -15.42
CA GLY A 67 -10.26 1.72 -16.76
C GLY A 67 -9.76 0.38 -17.30
N GLY A 68 -10.22 -0.74 -16.74
CA GLY A 68 -9.83 -2.07 -17.23
C GLY A 68 -8.48 -2.56 -16.70
N LEU A 69 -8.02 -2.10 -15.55
CA LEU A 69 -6.85 -2.65 -14.85
C LEU A 69 -7.13 -4.10 -14.45
N HIS A 70 -6.74 -5.04 -15.30
CA HIS A 70 -6.96 -6.47 -15.15
C HIS A 70 -5.66 -7.24 -14.98
N GLY A 71 -4.56 -6.56 -14.67
CA GLY A 71 -3.30 -7.21 -14.37
C GLY A 71 -3.27 -7.75 -12.95
N SER A 72 -2.88 -9.00 -12.78
CA SER A 72 -2.55 -9.59 -11.48
C SER A 72 -1.09 -10.03 -11.39
N ALA A 73 -0.28 -9.70 -12.39
CA ALA A 73 1.15 -10.02 -12.39
C ALA A 73 1.88 -9.28 -11.24
N PRO A 74 2.94 -9.87 -10.66
CA PRO A 74 3.68 -9.30 -9.54
C PRO A 74 4.09 -7.84 -9.75
N TRP A 75 4.67 -7.52 -10.92
CA TRP A 75 5.08 -6.17 -11.26
C TRP A 75 3.94 -5.16 -11.24
N PHE A 76 2.78 -5.60 -11.76
CA PHE A 76 1.63 -4.71 -11.87
C PHE A 76 0.97 -4.46 -10.51
N LEU A 77 0.81 -5.51 -9.69
CA LEU A 77 0.28 -5.37 -8.32
C LEU A 77 1.17 -4.47 -7.47
N ALA A 78 2.50 -4.61 -7.60
CA ALA A 78 3.43 -3.73 -6.90
C ALA A 78 3.30 -2.28 -7.37
N TYR A 79 3.31 -2.03 -8.70
CA TYR A 79 3.09 -0.69 -9.25
C TYR A 79 1.77 -0.08 -8.77
N HIS A 80 0.66 -0.81 -8.91
CA HIS A 80 -0.66 -0.37 -8.46
C HIS A 80 -0.65 0.01 -6.98
N THR A 81 -0.08 -0.84 -6.15
CA THR A 81 -0.03 -0.62 -4.70
C THR A 81 0.77 0.62 -4.33
N LEU A 82 1.97 0.76 -4.91
CA LEU A 82 2.86 1.89 -4.62
C LEU A 82 2.30 3.20 -5.14
N SER A 83 1.71 3.21 -6.33
CA SER A 83 1.09 4.41 -6.89
C SER A 83 -0.15 4.84 -6.09
N CYS A 84 -0.97 3.89 -5.63
CA CYS A 84 -2.08 4.19 -4.74
C CYS A 84 -1.60 4.75 -3.40
N LEU A 85 -0.54 4.17 -2.82
CA LEU A 85 0.04 4.67 -1.57
C LEU A 85 0.56 6.10 -1.73
N ASP A 86 1.37 6.35 -2.76
CA ASP A 86 1.97 7.67 -3.02
C ASP A 86 0.89 8.74 -3.25
N TYR A 87 -0.14 8.41 -4.05
CA TYR A 87 -1.29 9.29 -4.29
C TYR A 87 -2.11 9.53 -3.01
N ASP A 88 -2.54 8.47 -2.33
CA ASP A 88 -3.42 8.57 -1.16
C ASP A 88 -2.74 9.33 0.00
N LEU A 89 -1.41 9.28 0.12
CA LEU A 89 -0.67 10.06 1.12
C LEU A 89 -0.62 11.56 0.85
N THR A 90 -0.96 12.02 -0.36
CA THR A 90 -1.17 13.46 -0.62
C THR A 90 -2.52 13.95 -0.06
N GLY A 91 -3.49 13.05 0.09
CA GLY A 91 -4.87 13.38 0.45
C GLY A 91 -5.54 14.34 -0.54
N GLU A 92 -4.95 14.55 -1.72
CA GLU A 92 -5.29 15.64 -2.65
C GLU A 92 -5.25 17.04 -2.02
N PHE A 93 -4.51 17.21 -0.92
CA PHE A 93 -4.24 18.51 -0.32
C PHE A 93 -3.10 19.24 -1.04
N GLU A 94 -2.32 18.50 -1.82
CA GLU A 94 -1.25 18.96 -2.69
C GLU A 94 -1.29 18.20 -4.02
N PRO A 95 -0.70 18.75 -5.10
CA PRO A 95 -0.58 18.03 -6.37
C PRO A 95 0.22 16.73 -6.20
N TRP A 96 -0.30 15.63 -6.75
CA TRP A 96 0.45 14.39 -6.81
C TRP A 96 1.44 14.41 -7.97
N ALA A 97 2.69 14.08 -7.69
CA ALA A 97 3.77 14.00 -8.67
C ALA A 97 4.65 12.79 -8.35
N PRO A 98 4.38 11.62 -8.94
CA PRO A 98 5.19 10.43 -8.75
C PRO A 98 6.59 10.62 -9.35
N PRO A 99 7.59 9.84 -8.91
CA PRO A 99 8.93 9.91 -9.48
C PRO A 99 8.95 9.33 -10.91
N GLN A 100 9.85 9.84 -11.75
CA GLN A 100 10.08 9.19 -13.03
C GLN A 100 10.62 7.76 -12.81
N PRO A 101 10.21 6.78 -13.61
CA PRO A 101 9.46 6.88 -14.86
C PRO A 101 7.93 6.67 -14.72
N PHE A 102 7.38 6.79 -13.53
CA PHE A 102 5.95 6.60 -13.28
C PHE A 102 5.19 7.86 -13.68
N ASP A 103 3.99 7.68 -14.21
CA ASP A 103 3.12 8.80 -14.53
C ASP A 103 2.06 9.03 -13.43
N ASP A 104 1.38 10.18 -13.48
CA ASP A 104 0.40 10.62 -12.50
C ASP A 104 -1.00 10.02 -12.70
N ASN A 105 -1.10 8.86 -13.34
CA ASN A 105 -2.38 8.21 -13.59
C ASN A 105 -2.49 6.85 -12.88
N THR A 106 -2.92 6.85 -11.61
CA THR A 106 -3.12 5.64 -10.81
C THR A 106 -4.13 4.65 -11.38
N TYR A 107 -4.96 5.08 -12.34
CA TYR A 107 -6.05 4.27 -12.88
C TYR A 107 -5.81 3.82 -14.31
N ALA A 108 -4.80 4.33 -14.98
CA ALA A 108 -4.42 3.85 -16.29
C ALA A 108 -3.49 2.64 -16.19
N PHE A 109 -3.69 1.69 -17.10
CA PHE A 109 -2.71 0.61 -17.26
C PHE A 109 -1.42 1.21 -17.84
N PRO A 110 -0.24 0.94 -17.23
CA PRO A 110 1.01 1.45 -17.77
C PRO A 110 1.23 0.98 -19.21
N ASN A 111 1.85 1.79 -20.01
CA ASN A 111 2.15 1.47 -21.41
C ASN A 111 3.34 0.50 -21.59
N ARG A 112 3.97 0.10 -20.50
CA ARG A 112 5.07 -0.87 -20.45
C ARG A 112 5.15 -1.58 -19.10
N VAL A 113 5.86 -2.68 -19.08
CA VAL A 113 6.23 -3.38 -17.85
C VAL A 113 7.35 -2.60 -17.16
N PHE A 114 7.22 -2.36 -15.85
CA PHE A 114 8.30 -1.85 -15.02
C PHE A 114 9.20 -3.00 -14.57
N ASN A 115 10.50 -2.78 -14.52
CA ASN A 115 11.45 -3.77 -14.02
C ASN A 115 11.59 -3.70 -12.49
N GLU A 116 12.26 -4.68 -11.92
CA GLU A 116 12.49 -4.79 -10.47
C GLU A 116 13.14 -3.53 -9.90
N SER A 117 14.22 -3.07 -10.50
CA SER A 117 14.98 -1.89 -10.02
C SER A 117 14.14 -0.62 -10.00
N GLU A 118 13.26 -0.43 -10.99
CA GLU A 118 12.32 0.71 -11.02
C GLU A 118 11.32 0.63 -9.87
N LEU A 119 10.74 -0.54 -9.63
CA LEU A 119 9.77 -0.72 -8.55
C LEU A 119 10.42 -0.66 -7.17
N LEU A 120 11.64 -1.17 -6.98
CA LEU A 120 12.41 -0.98 -5.75
C LEU A 120 12.71 0.50 -5.49
N GLY A 121 13.06 1.24 -6.54
CA GLY A 121 13.20 2.70 -6.44
C GLY A 121 11.89 3.40 -6.02
N TYR A 122 10.75 2.87 -6.47
CA TYR A 122 9.45 3.40 -6.05
C TYR A 122 9.11 3.04 -4.59
N VAL A 123 9.51 1.87 -4.11
CA VAL A 123 9.41 1.51 -2.68
C VAL A 123 10.17 2.54 -1.83
N ASP A 124 11.40 2.89 -2.23
CA ASP A 124 12.20 3.88 -1.49
C ASP A 124 11.59 5.28 -1.54
N TRP A 125 11.02 5.67 -2.67
CA TRP A 125 10.26 6.91 -2.79
C TRP A 125 9.08 6.92 -1.81
N CYS A 126 8.27 5.85 -1.78
CA CYS A 126 7.15 5.72 -0.86
C CYS A 126 7.57 5.76 0.61
N ARG A 127 8.73 5.20 0.97
CA ARG A 127 9.31 5.35 2.32
C ARG A 127 9.57 6.83 2.66
N GLY A 128 10.10 7.58 1.70
CA GLY A 128 10.28 9.03 1.83
C GLY A 128 8.97 9.77 2.03
N ARG A 129 7.97 9.45 1.22
CA ARG A 129 6.62 10.04 1.29
C ARG A 129 5.94 9.75 2.63
N VAL A 130 6.00 8.51 3.10
CA VAL A 130 5.47 8.11 4.43
C VAL A 130 6.11 8.93 5.53
N ARG A 131 7.45 9.05 5.54
CA ARG A 131 8.16 9.85 6.55
C ARG A 131 7.70 11.30 6.53
N GLN A 132 7.68 11.92 5.35
CA GLN A 132 7.22 13.30 5.18
C GLN A 132 5.79 13.51 5.70
N THR A 133 4.88 12.59 5.36
CA THR A 133 3.48 12.64 5.81
C THR A 133 3.37 12.51 7.32
N LEU A 134 4.09 11.55 7.93
CA LEU A 134 4.03 11.28 9.36
C LEU A 134 4.73 12.35 10.19
N ASP A 135 5.80 12.97 9.69
CA ASP A 135 6.48 14.10 10.35
C ASP A 135 5.57 15.34 10.43
N ALA A 136 4.70 15.52 9.43
CA ALA A 136 3.70 16.60 9.41
C ALA A 136 2.37 16.21 10.09
N PHE A 137 2.24 14.98 10.63
CA PHE A 137 0.97 14.43 11.07
C PHE A 137 0.52 15.02 12.41
N THR A 138 -0.48 15.86 12.36
CA THR A 138 -1.14 16.46 13.52
C THR A 138 -2.56 15.91 13.67
N GLU A 139 -3.16 16.13 14.85
CA GLU A 139 -4.57 15.76 15.08
C GLU A 139 -5.51 16.50 14.11
N GLU A 140 -5.22 17.79 13.84
CA GLU A 140 -5.96 18.59 12.87
C GLU A 140 -5.87 17.99 11.46
N LEU A 141 -4.66 17.64 11.00
CA LEU A 141 -4.45 17.00 9.71
C LEU A 141 -5.12 15.62 9.66
N ALA A 142 -5.00 14.81 10.72
CA ALA A 142 -5.64 13.51 10.80
C ALA A 142 -7.17 13.59 10.71
N ALA A 143 -7.78 14.59 11.34
CA ALA A 143 -9.22 14.82 11.33
C ALA A 143 -9.73 15.49 10.04
N ARG A 144 -8.85 16.05 9.22
CA ARG A 144 -9.21 16.78 7.99
C ARG A 144 -9.93 15.85 7.02
N PRO A 145 -11.15 16.19 6.57
CA PRO A 145 -11.87 15.39 5.60
C PRO A 145 -11.20 15.49 4.22
N LEU A 146 -11.15 14.38 3.51
CA LEU A 146 -10.69 14.33 2.12
C LEU A 146 -11.61 15.17 1.23
N PRO A 147 -11.06 15.89 0.23
CA PRO A 147 -11.82 16.79 -0.64
C PRO A 147 -12.83 16.04 -1.50
N SER A 148 -13.78 16.79 -2.07
CA SER A 148 -14.87 16.23 -2.90
C SER A 148 -14.38 15.55 -4.18
N THR A 149 -13.18 15.85 -4.64
CA THR A 149 -12.52 15.25 -5.79
C THR A 149 -11.96 13.86 -5.47
N HIS A 150 -11.63 13.63 -4.21
CA HIS A 150 -11.05 12.35 -3.79
C HIS A 150 -12.09 11.22 -3.81
N ARG A 151 -11.70 10.02 -4.30
CA ARG A 151 -12.59 8.83 -4.35
C ARG A 151 -13.19 8.44 -2.98
N ARG A 152 -12.52 8.80 -1.89
CA ARG A 152 -12.96 8.60 -0.50
C ARG A 152 -13.34 9.92 0.18
N HIS A 153 -13.96 10.83 -0.57
CA HIS A 153 -14.33 12.15 -0.06
C HIS A 153 -15.05 12.08 1.29
N GLY A 154 -14.79 13.06 2.14
CA GLY A 154 -15.40 13.15 3.47
C GLY A 154 -14.79 12.20 4.52
N THR A 155 -13.98 11.20 4.13
CA THR A 155 -13.26 10.36 5.08
C THR A 155 -12.15 11.19 5.74
N PRO A 156 -11.94 11.09 7.08
CA PRO A 156 -10.80 11.72 7.73
C PRO A 156 -9.46 11.20 7.17
N PHE A 157 -8.53 12.11 6.90
CA PHE A 157 -7.24 11.74 6.30
C PHE A 157 -6.47 10.69 7.13
N GLY A 158 -6.53 10.78 8.46
CA GLY A 158 -5.91 9.79 9.33
C GLY A 158 -6.42 8.36 9.15
N MET A 159 -7.70 8.20 8.78
CA MET A 159 -8.24 6.87 8.44
C MET A 159 -7.68 6.35 7.12
N LEU A 160 -7.47 7.23 6.14
CA LEU A 160 -6.83 6.85 4.88
C LEU A 160 -5.39 6.43 5.12
N VAL A 161 -4.61 7.28 5.81
CA VAL A 161 -3.21 6.99 6.17
C VAL A 161 -3.10 5.66 6.92
N GLY A 162 -3.94 5.42 7.93
CA GLY A 162 -3.95 4.13 8.65
C GLY A 162 -4.30 2.94 7.77
N GLY A 163 -5.24 3.11 6.84
CA GLY A 163 -5.73 2.05 5.97
C GLY A 163 -4.75 1.64 4.86
N MET A 164 -3.86 2.53 4.43
CA MET A 164 -2.94 2.25 3.33
C MET A 164 -1.89 1.20 3.68
N THR A 165 -1.53 1.04 4.95
CA THR A 165 -0.66 -0.07 5.37
C THR A 165 -1.28 -1.44 5.07
N LEU A 166 -2.60 -1.58 5.26
CA LEU A 166 -3.31 -2.83 4.96
C LEU A 166 -3.31 -3.13 3.47
N HIS A 167 -3.49 -2.11 2.62
CA HIS A 167 -3.43 -2.25 1.16
C HIS A 167 -2.06 -2.75 0.68
N VAL A 168 -0.97 -2.19 1.23
CA VAL A 168 0.39 -2.64 0.90
C VAL A 168 0.62 -4.09 1.37
N VAL A 169 0.23 -4.43 2.60
CA VAL A 169 0.37 -5.79 3.14
C VAL A 169 -0.45 -6.80 2.35
N GLU A 170 -1.68 -6.44 1.95
CA GLU A 170 -2.55 -7.31 1.15
C GLU A 170 -1.86 -7.73 -0.15
N HIS A 171 -1.45 -6.77 -0.98
CA HIS A 171 -0.85 -7.09 -2.27
C HIS A 171 0.55 -7.71 -2.15
N ALA A 172 1.37 -7.28 -1.23
CA ALA A 172 2.65 -7.93 -0.95
C ALA A 172 2.44 -9.41 -0.54
N SER A 173 1.44 -9.68 0.29
CA SER A 173 1.11 -11.05 0.71
C SER A 173 0.57 -11.90 -0.44
N GLN A 174 -0.24 -11.34 -1.33
CA GLN A 174 -0.73 -12.02 -2.53
C GLN A 174 0.43 -12.44 -3.43
N ILE A 175 1.38 -11.53 -3.72
CA ILE A 175 2.57 -11.85 -4.52
C ILE A 175 3.36 -12.97 -3.83
N ARG A 176 3.64 -12.86 -2.55
CA ARG A 176 4.42 -13.85 -1.78
C ARG A 176 3.75 -15.23 -1.75
N GLN A 177 2.41 -15.28 -1.61
CA GLN A 177 1.66 -16.55 -1.69
C GLN A 177 1.78 -17.18 -3.08
N PHE A 178 1.66 -16.37 -4.13
CA PHE A 178 1.86 -16.83 -5.51
C PHE A 178 3.27 -17.40 -5.72
N LEU A 179 4.31 -16.69 -5.29
CA LEU A 179 5.70 -17.16 -5.38
C LEU A 179 5.90 -18.49 -4.63
N THR A 180 5.33 -18.58 -3.42
CA THR A 180 5.39 -19.82 -2.62
C THR A 180 4.71 -20.99 -3.33
N ALA A 181 3.53 -20.76 -3.92
CA ALA A 181 2.79 -21.75 -4.69
C ALA A 181 3.55 -22.19 -5.95
N ALA A 182 4.34 -21.29 -6.56
CA ALA A 182 5.24 -21.58 -7.67
C ALA A 182 6.57 -22.26 -7.24
N GLY A 183 6.75 -22.57 -5.96
CA GLY A 183 7.94 -23.24 -5.43
C GLY A 183 9.14 -22.31 -5.16
N VAL A 184 8.95 -20.99 -5.20
CA VAL A 184 9.97 -20.01 -4.86
C VAL A 184 10.14 -19.94 -3.34
N LYS A 185 11.39 -19.99 -2.87
CA LYS A 185 11.70 -19.79 -1.46
C LYS A 185 11.67 -18.32 -1.13
N VAL A 186 10.56 -17.84 -0.57
CA VAL A 186 10.43 -16.45 -0.15
C VAL A 186 11.15 -16.17 1.17
N GLN A 187 11.70 -14.96 1.32
CA GLN A 187 12.33 -14.49 2.54
C GLN A 187 11.35 -14.50 3.71
N PRO A 188 11.76 -14.79 4.95
CA PRO A 188 10.91 -14.60 6.13
C PRO A 188 10.41 -13.15 6.24
N MET A 189 9.27 -12.94 6.90
CA MET A 189 8.72 -11.61 7.11
C MET A 189 9.75 -10.67 7.75
N ALA A 190 9.86 -9.44 7.23
CA ALA A 190 10.81 -8.45 7.74
C ALA A 190 10.61 -8.11 9.24
N GLY A 191 9.37 -8.30 9.76
CA GLY A 191 9.07 -8.14 11.18
C GLY A 191 9.83 -9.06 12.11
N ASP A 192 10.24 -10.24 11.64
CA ASP A 192 11.01 -11.19 12.47
C ASP A 192 12.48 -10.77 12.64
N ARG A 193 12.99 -9.91 11.78
CA ARG A 193 14.38 -9.42 11.88
C ARG A 193 14.58 -8.33 12.94
N GLY A 194 13.51 -7.66 13.39
CA GLY A 194 13.55 -6.59 14.39
C GLY A 194 13.14 -7.03 15.80
N TYR A 195 12.52 -8.20 15.94
CA TYR A 195 12.11 -8.76 17.23
C TYR A 195 13.14 -9.76 17.75
N THR A 196 14.40 -9.35 17.82
CA THR A 196 15.32 -10.01 18.74
C THR A 196 14.87 -9.58 20.14
N GLY A 197 13.87 -10.27 20.65
CA GLY A 197 13.54 -10.19 22.06
C GLY A 197 14.83 -10.42 22.83
N SER A 198 15.27 -9.41 23.56
CA SER A 198 16.36 -9.61 24.51
C SER A 198 15.91 -10.77 25.40
N SER A 199 16.55 -11.91 25.25
CA SER A 199 16.46 -13.01 26.20
C SER A 199 16.81 -12.41 27.56
N ARG A 200 15.78 -12.11 28.35
CA ARG A 200 15.99 -11.84 29.76
C ARG A 200 16.56 -13.13 30.32
N GLY A 201 17.84 -13.10 30.59
CA GLY A 201 18.48 -14.13 31.37
C GLY A 201 17.73 -14.29 32.69
N ALA A 202 17.39 -15.52 32.99
CA ALA A 202 16.95 -15.96 34.29
C ALA A 202 18.10 -15.94 35.28
#